data_a7a773fe6eb7cd876d57bf1f0394d0e6
#
_entry.id   a7a773fe6eb7cd876d57bf1f0394d0e6
#
_cell.length_a   1.000
_cell.length_b   1.000
_cell.length_c   1.000
_cell.angle_alpha   90.00
_cell.angle_beta   90.00
_cell.angle_gamma   90.00
#
_symmetry.space_group_name_H-M   'P 1'
#
loop_
_entity.id
_entity.type
_entity.pdbx_description
1 polymer ?
#
loop_
_entity_poly.entity_id
_entity_poly.type
_entity_poly.pdbx_seq_one_letter_code
_entity_poly.pdbx_strand_id
1 'polypeptide(L)'
;MICYFINNSNEMKRCTMSRMDKYKKIHEESQKEEKKPFGFRREMKKEKQTEKRDFEDINYEKVEESHQEPEEEFYYEDHYQESKKKRPNIKLPAIKNPFKRKPKNPYEQKPKKKRSWKRILVMILVALLGYSVIAFGVGNIAAKTDSSMPKMETQEFNGAASENGSKNILLLGSDTRDNISGRSDSMMVLQVDGRGKPKLVSFMRDMYVNIPGVGENKLNAAYAYGGADLVRQTLKENFGIDCRYYAMVDFQTFEKGVDALFPSGVQIDAEKDMSAYIDEPITKGPQRMNGHTLLNYARFRMDEEGDFGRVRRQQQVMQSVFGQLKNPLVLLRGPYAAGKIWGYLSTDMPNTFVLGNLFNFAKAVGGIERLTLPVDGSWSYIDTANAGSALAVDTAQNAQAVQDFLGK
;
A
#
# COMPACT_ATOMS: atom_id res chain seq x y z
N MET A 1 -22.73 -32.88 -42.49
CA MET A 1 -23.85 -32.83 -43.49
C MET A 1 -24.39 -31.43 -43.40
N ILE A 2 -24.13 -30.57 -44.24
CA ILE A 2 -24.16 -30.16 -45.59
C ILE A 2 -23.34 -28.87 -45.69
N CYS A 3 -22.30 -28.85 -46.51
CA CYS A 3 -21.61 -27.66 -46.96
C CYS A 3 -22.50 -26.98 -48.03
N TYR A 4 -22.66 -25.64 -47.89
CA TYR A 4 -23.03 -24.82 -49.05
C TYR A 4 -21.86 -23.90 -49.40
N PHE A 5 -21.35 -24.07 -50.60
CA PHE A 5 -20.38 -23.20 -51.26
C PHE A 5 -21.01 -21.87 -51.57
N ILE A 6 -20.38 -20.76 -51.15
CA ILE A 6 -20.48 -19.50 -51.85
C ILE A 6 -19.08 -18.91 -51.98
N ASN A 7 -18.76 -18.69 -53.25
CA ASN A 7 -17.51 -18.15 -53.75
C ASN A 7 -17.49 -16.63 -53.57
N ASN A 8 -16.61 -16.13 -52.72
CA ASN A 8 -16.21 -14.75 -52.84
C ASN A 8 -14.83 -14.55 -52.19
N SER A 9 -13.82 -14.39 -53.02
CA SER A 9 -12.40 -14.40 -52.69
C SER A 9 -11.92 -13.17 -51.88
N ASN A 10 -12.78 -12.24 -51.55
CA ASN A 10 -12.41 -11.04 -50.77
C ASN A 10 -12.90 -11.06 -49.32
N GLU A 11 -13.80 -11.97 -48.94
CA GLU A 11 -14.24 -12.10 -47.53
C GLU A 11 -13.41 -13.12 -46.73
N MET A 12 -12.70 -14.04 -47.39
CA MET A 12 -11.88 -15.06 -46.75
C MET A 12 -10.59 -14.48 -46.10
N LYS A 13 -10.19 -13.27 -46.42
CA LYS A 13 -9.06 -12.59 -45.76
C LYS A 13 -9.41 -11.94 -44.42
N ARG A 14 -10.71 -11.82 -44.07
CA ARG A 14 -11.15 -11.23 -42.80
C ARG A 14 -11.35 -12.26 -41.67
N CYS A 15 -11.40 -13.52 -41.99
CA CYS A 15 -11.76 -14.57 -41.00
C CYS A 15 -10.60 -15.32 -40.40
N THR A 16 -9.34 -15.04 -40.78
CA THR A 16 -8.15 -15.78 -40.32
C THR A 16 -7.07 -14.88 -39.69
N MET A 17 -7.43 -13.72 -39.18
CA MET A 17 -6.51 -13.06 -38.24
C MET A 17 -6.52 -13.89 -36.95
N SER A 18 -5.42 -14.64 -36.75
CA SER A 18 -5.15 -15.36 -35.51
C SER A 18 -5.32 -14.40 -34.33
N ARG A 19 -5.81 -14.91 -33.22
CA ARG A 19 -5.85 -14.15 -31.94
C ARG A 19 -4.50 -13.47 -31.68
N MET A 20 -3.40 -14.10 -32.12
CA MET A 20 -2.01 -13.62 -32.02
C MET A 20 -1.73 -12.38 -32.88
N ASP A 21 -2.24 -12.29 -34.11
CA ASP A 21 -2.02 -11.15 -34.99
C ASP A 21 -2.73 -9.89 -34.46
N LYS A 22 -3.86 -10.09 -33.79
CA LYS A 22 -4.63 -9.02 -33.13
C LYS A 22 -3.84 -8.47 -31.93
N TYR A 23 -3.19 -9.34 -31.14
CA TYR A 23 -2.36 -8.95 -30.01
C TYR A 23 -1.08 -8.23 -30.44
N LYS A 24 -0.44 -8.68 -31.50
CA LYS A 24 0.77 -8.06 -32.05
C LYS A 24 0.50 -6.63 -32.52
N LYS A 25 -0.63 -6.43 -33.19
CA LYS A 25 -1.06 -5.10 -33.67
C LYS A 25 -1.35 -4.11 -32.52
N ILE A 26 -2.02 -4.57 -31.47
CA ILE A 26 -2.31 -3.76 -30.27
C ILE A 26 -1.02 -3.39 -29.55
N HIS A 27 -0.06 -4.32 -29.45
CA HIS A 27 1.23 -4.06 -28.80
C HIS A 27 2.09 -3.06 -29.58
N GLU A 28 2.09 -3.15 -30.92
CA GLU A 28 2.76 -2.19 -31.80
C GLU A 28 2.12 -0.79 -31.75
N GLU A 29 0.80 -0.70 -31.58
CA GLU A 29 0.07 0.57 -31.42
C GLU A 29 0.35 1.21 -30.06
N SER A 30 0.41 0.45 -28.95
CA SER A 30 0.73 0.96 -27.63
C SER A 30 2.18 1.48 -27.52
N GLN A 31 3.13 0.83 -28.19
CA GLN A 31 4.52 1.31 -28.24
C GLN A 31 4.67 2.60 -29.10
N LYS A 32 3.77 2.84 -30.06
CA LYS A 32 3.76 4.09 -30.84
C LYS A 32 3.19 5.26 -30.04
N GLU A 33 2.29 5.02 -29.10
CA GLU A 33 1.75 6.08 -28.23
C GLU A 33 2.76 6.52 -27.17
N GLU A 34 3.60 5.62 -26.65
CA GLU A 34 4.67 5.98 -25.70
C GLU A 34 5.82 6.82 -26.31
N LYS A 35 5.95 6.81 -27.62
CA LYS A 35 7.02 7.56 -28.36
C LYS A 35 6.64 8.96 -28.81
N LYS A 36 5.47 9.49 -28.44
CA LYS A 36 5.13 10.88 -28.73
C LYS A 36 5.80 11.81 -27.73
N PRO A 37 6.61 12.78 -28.20
CA PRO A 37 7.35 13.64 -27.28
C PRO A 37 6.39 14.59 -26.52
N PHE A 38 6.71 14.83 -25.29
CA PHE A 38 6.09 15.64 -24.26
C PHE A 38 5.96 17.12 -24.68
N GLY A 39 5.09 17.43 -25.66
CA GLY A 39 4.87 18.78 -26.19
C GLY A 39 3.59 19.48 -25.74
N PHE A 40 2.65 18.75 -25.11
CA PHE A 40 1.26 19.26 -24.91
C PHE A 40 0.98 19.85 -23.51
N ARG A 41 2.02 20.20 -22.74
CA ARG A 41 1.86 20.71 -21.37
C ARG A 41 1.95 22.23 -21.23
N ARG A 42 2.03 22.98 -22.36
CA ARG A 42 2.15 24.45 -22.30
C ARG A 42 0.87 25.23 -22.63
N GLU A 43 -0.11 24.62 -23.26
CA GLU A 43 -1.34 25.35 -23.62
C GLU A 43 -2.43 25.36 -22.53
N MET A 44 -2.51 24.33 -21.68
CA MET A 44 -3.52 24.32 -20.59
C MET A 44 -3.19 25.23 -19.40
N LYS A 45 -2.03 25.90 -19.39
CA LYS A 45 -1.64 26.85 -18.35
C LYS A 45 -2.01 28.31 -18.68
N LYS A 46 -2.40 28.59 -19.92
CA LYS A 46 -2.85 29.94 -20.33
C LYS A 46 -4.35 30.18 -20.15
N GLU A 47 -5.17 29.15 -20.17
CA GLU A 47 -6.62 29.32 -19.95
C GLU A 47 -7.05 29.49 -18.48
N LYS A 48 -6.21 29.10 -17.51
CA LYS A 48 -6.51 29.28 -16.07
C LYS A 48 -6.06 30.61 -15.48
N GLN A 49 -5.47 31.49 -16.27
CA GLN A 49 -5.04 32.83 -15.79
C GLN A 49 -6.00 33.96 -16.17
N THR A 50 -7.02 33.71 -16.97
CA THR A 50 -8.01 34.72 -17.39
C THR A 50 -9.28 34.73 -16.53
N GLU A 51 -9.47 33.79 -15.63
CA GLU A 51 -10.68 33.72 -14.76
C GLU A 51 -10.47 34.19 -13.32
N LYS A 52 -9.38 34.93 -13.05
CA LYS A 52 -9.05 35.44 -11.71
C LYS A 52 -8.95 36.98 -11.62
N ARG A 53 -9.72 37.68 -12.43
CA ARG A 53 -9.83 39.13 -12.32
C ARG A 53 -11.28 39.52 -12.44
N ASP A 54 -12.04 39.40 -11.40
CA ASP A 54 -13.30 40.11 -11.16
C ASP A 54 -13.85 39.72 -9.79
N PHE A 55 -13.17 40.09 -8.71
CA PHE A 55 -13.72 40.20 -7.36
C PHE A 55 -12.71 40.95 -6.48
N GLU A 56 -12.55 42.24 -6.75
CA GLU A 56 -12.07 43.24 -5.79
C GLU A 56 -13.04 44.41 -5.88
N ASP A 57 -13.66 44.70 -4.79
CA ASP A 57 -14.15 45.98 -4.31
C ASP A 57 -15.37 45.78 -3.39
N ILE A 58 -15.12 45.49 -2.12
CA ILE A 58 -16.01 45.87 -1.03
C ILE A 58 -15.13 46.51 0.08
N ASN A 59 -15.27 47.82 0.12
CA ASN A 59 -14.67 48.76 1.06
C ASN A 59 -15.34 48.60 2.44
N TYR A 60 -14.57 48.38 3.50
CA TYR A 60 -15.04 48.55 4.87
C TYR A 60 -14.32 49.74 5.51
N GLU A 61 -15.08 50.79 5.74
CA GLU A 61 -14.69 51.97 6.51
C GLU A 61 -14.36 51.57 7.96
N LYS A 62 -13.26 52.16 8.45
CA LYS A 62 -12.85 52.22 9.84
C LYS A 62 -13.83 53.07 10.63
N VAL A 63 -14.36 52.54 11.74
CA VAL A 63 -14.91 53.33 12.83
C VAL A 63 -13.93 53.22 14.00
N GLU A 64 -13.25 54.34 14.28
CA GLU A 64 -12.51 54.56 15.51
C GLU A 64 -13.48 55.09 16.57
N GLU A 65 -13.66 54.37 17.67
CA GLU A 65 -14.25 54.91 18.91
C GLU A 65 -13.19 54.93 19.99
N SER A 66 -12.92 56.19 20.40
CA SER A 66 -12.09 56.55 21.53
C SER A 66 -12.88 56.44 22.83
N HIS A 67 -12.37 55.68 23.80
CA HIS A 67 -12.79 55.83 25.18
C HIS A 67 -11.57 56.15 26.05
N GLN A 68 -11.57 57.41 26.51
CA GLN A 68 -10.74 57.91 27.62
C GLN A 68 -11.43 57.51 28.92
N GLU A 69 -10.73 56.87 29.84
CA GLU A 69 -11.08 56.78 31.24
C GLU A 69 -10.19 57.74 32.08
N PRO A 70 -10.75 58.36 33.07
CA PRO A 70 -9.99 59.35 33.92
C PRO A 70 -9.32 58.64 35.09
N GLU A 71 -8.11 59.10 35.40
CA GLU A 71 -7.35 58.76 36.60
C GLU A 71 -8.01 59.37 37.83
N GLU A 72 -8.28 58.62 38.87
CA GLU A 72 -8.53 59.12 40.24
C GLU A 72 -7.42 58.57 41.15
N GLU A 73 -6.62 59.56 41.59
CA GLU A 73 -5.72 59.47 42.73
C GLU A 73 -6.53 59.51 44.06
N PHE A 74 -6.29 58.50 44.89
CA PHE A 74 -6.69 58.53 46.29
C PHE A 74 -5.46 58.38 47.19
N TYR A 75 -5.10 59.56 47.80
CA TYR A 75 -4.21 59.66 48.93
C TYR A 75 -4.97 59.26 50.20
N TYR A 76 -4.38 58.39 51.05
CA TYR A 76 -4.69 58.29 52.46
C TYR A 76 -3.39 58.25 53.26
N GLU A 77 -3.07 59.36 53.94
CA GLU A 77 -2.24 59.42 55.14
C GLU A 77 -3.09 58.98 56.32
N ASP A 78 -2.59 58.06 57.13
CA ASP A 78 -2.98 57.96 58.51
C ASP A 78 -1.82 57.56 59.40
N HIS A 79 -1.45 58.53 60.22
CA HIS A 79 -0.56 58.43 61.38
C HIS A 79 -1.25 57.62 62.49
N TYR A 80 -0.62 56.61 62.99
CA TYR A 80 -0.84 56.13 64.35
C TYR A 80 0.47 55.80 65.02
N GLN A 81 0.87 56.62 65.92
CA GLN A 81 1.89 56.36 66.95
C GLN A 81 1.20 55.62 68.09
N GLU A 82 1.74 54.44 68.49
CA GLU A 82 1.42 53.91 69.78
C GLU A 82 2.62 53.23 70.51
N SER A 83 2.64 53.58 71.75
CA SER A 83 3.68 53.53 72.78
C SER A 83 4.19 52.09 73.13
N LYS A 84 5.47 52.04 73.39
CA LYS A 84 6.19 50.89 73.92
C LYS A 84 5.80 50.58 75.37
N LYS A 85 5.28 49.35 75.61
CA LYS A 85 5.35 48.69 76.93
C LYS A 85 6.23 47.43 76.84
N LYS A 86 7.36 47.42 77.53
CA LYS A 86 8.27 46.32 77.72
C LYS A 86 7.62 45.21 78.57
N ARG A 87 7.56 43.98 78.11
CA ARG A 87 7.27 42.83 78.91
C ARG A 87 8.53 41.96 79.06
N PRO A 88 8.70 41.24 80.17
CA PRO A 88 9.94 40.52 80.45
C PRO A 88 10.08 39.23 79.63
N ASN A 89 11.32 38.93 79.33
CA ASN A 89 11.80 37.87 78.44
C ASN A 89 11.86 36.55 79.20
N ILE A 90 10.91 35.65 79.03
CA ILE A 90 10.95 34.27 79.49
C ILE A 90 11.40 33.39 78.34
N LYS A 91 12.64 32.92 78.36
CA LYS A 91 13.16 31.96 77.38
C LYS A 91 12.64 30.58 77.67
N LEU A 92 11.62 30.12 76.93
CA LEU A 92 11.26 28.71 76.83
C LEU A 92 12.08 27.98 75.77
N PRO A 93 12.53 26.74 75.97
CA PRO A 93 13.32 26.01 74.97
C PRO A 93 12.48 25.73 73.72
N ALA A 94 13.06 26.02 72.55
CA ALA A 94 12.41 25.85 71.26
C ALA A 94 12.23 24.35 70.91
N ILE A 95 11.02 23.84 71.02
CA ILE A 95 10.62 22.58 70.43
C ILE A 95 10.65 22.72 68.88
N LYS A 96 11.63 22.09 68.23
CA LYS A 96 11.71 22.04 66.76
C LYS A 96 10.51 21.26 66.20
N ASN A 97 9.52 21.96 65.72
CA ASN A 97 8.38 21.37 65.04
C ASN A 97 8.78 20.88 63.64
N PRO A 98 8.82 19.55 63.37
CA PRO A 98 9.31 19.01 62.10
C PRO A 98 8.40 19.34 60.90
N PHE A 99 7.24 19.95 61.14
CA PHE A 99 6.28 20.29 60.07
C PHE A 99 6.22 21.77 59.72
N LYS A 100 7.17 22.63 60.10
CA LYS A 100 7.21 23.99 59.61
C LYS A 100 7.49 24.02 58.10
N ARG A 101 6.44 24.05 57.29
CA ARG A 101 6.55 24.41 55.88
C ARG A 101 7.09 25.83 55.82
N LYS A 102 8.24 26.06 55.18
CA LYS A 102 8.78 27.39 54.92
C LYS A 102 7.67 28.22 54.25
N PRO A 103 7.40 29.45 54.68
CA PRO A 103 6.42 30.31 54.02
C PRO A 103 6.84 30.44 52.55
N LYS A 104 5.94 30.13 51.64
CA LYS A 104 6.15 30.34 50.20
C LYS A 104 6.24 31.81 49.96
N ASN A 105 7.36 32.31 49.49
CA ASN A 105 7.55 33.66 49.06
C ASN A 105 6.55 33.96 47.93
N PRO A 106 5.56 34.85 48.11
CA PRO A 106 4.53 35.12 47.09
C PRO A 106 5.11 35.66 45.76
N TYR A 107 6.33 36.17 45.81
CA TYR A 107 7.02 36.74 44.63
C TYR A 107 8.01 35.78 43.96
N GLU A 108 8.14 34.56 44.43
CA GLU A 108 9.00 33.58 43.80
C GLU A 108 8.27 32.96 42.58
N GLN A 109 8.27 33.70 41.49
CA GLN A 109 7.80 33.17 40.20
C GLN A 109 8.77 32.01 39.80
N LYS A 110 8.32 30.76 40.04
CA LYS A 110 9.04 29.60 39.55
C LYS A 110 9.22 29.76 38.05
N PRO A 111 10.44 29.72 37.51
CA PRO A 111 10.65 29.83 36.07
C PRO A 111 9.78 28.82 35.38
N LYS A 112 8.87 29.26 34.51
CA LYS A 112 8.04 28.37 33.66
C LYS A 112 9.02 27.52 32.85
N LYS A 113 9.19 26.25 33.22
CA LYS A 113 10.04 25.27 32.47
C LYS A 113 9.55 25.29 31.03
N LYS A 114 10.30 25.92 30.14
CA LYS A 114 10.01 25.88 28.71
C LYS A 114 9.99 24.38 28.33
N ARG A 115 8.78 23.84 28.07
CA ARG A 115 8.63 22.45 27.59
C ARG A 115 9.42 22.37 26.30
N SER A 116 10.50 21.60 26.32
CA SER A 116 11.31 21.41 25.13
C SER A 116 10.43 20.79 24.04
N TRP A 117 10.21 21.47 22.94
CA TRP A 117 9.46 21.00 21.76
C TRP A 117 9.92 19.60 21.35
N LYS A 118 11.24 19.33 21.45
CA LYS A 118 11.81 18.01 21.19
C LYS A 118 11.20 16.91 22.07
N ARG A 119 10.96 17.16 23.36
CA ARG A 119 10.32 16.17 24.25
C ARG A 119 8.87 15.92 23.90
N ILE A 120 8.13 16.95 23.49
CA ILE A 120 6.74 16.79 23.02
C ILE A 120 6.72 15.96 21.75
N LEU A 121 7.61 16.22 20.79
CA LEU A 121 7.72 15.48 19.54
C LEU A 121 8.06 14.00 19.78
N VAL A 122 9.01 13.72 20.68
CA VAL A 122 9.34 12.35 21.08
C VAL A 122 8.14 11.64 21.74
N MET A 123 7.42 12.33 22.64
CA MET A 123 6.21 11.74 23.26
C MET A 123 5.12 11.43 22.21
N ILE A 124 4.90 12.31 21.24
CA ILE A 124 3.95 12.07 20.14
C ILE A 124 4.39 10.86 19.33
N LEU A 125 5.67 10.75 18.99
CA LEU A 125 6.21 9.63 18.21
C LEU A 125 6.07 8.29 18.97
N VAL A 126 6.36 8.27 20.27
CA VAL A 126 6.16 7.09 21.12
C VAL A 126 4.68 6.72 21.23
N ALA A 127 3.79 7.71 21.35
CA ALA A 127 2.35 7.48 21.39
C ALA A 127 1.83 6.91 20.06
N LEU A 128 2.30 7.42 18.92
CA LEU A 128 1.96 6.89 17.58
C LEU A 128 2.48 5.47 17.39
N LEU A 129 3.69 5.18 17.87
CA LEU A 129 4.24 3.82 17.80
C LEU A 129 3.41 2.85 18.67
N GLY A 130 3.10 3.24 19.91
CA GLY A 130 2.25 2.45 20.80
C GLY A 130 0.86 2.20 20.21
N TYR A 131 0.25 3.24 19.65
CA TYR A 131 -1.01 3.12 18.91
C TYR A 131 -0.89 2.12 17.76
N SER A 132 0.17 2.22 16.95
CA SER A 132 0.36 1.34 15.78
C SER A 132 0.47 -0.13 16.18
N VAL A 133 1.21 -0.43 17.26
CA VAL A 133 1.36 -1.81 17.76
C VAL A 133 0.03 -2.35 18.29
N ILE A 134 -0.70 -1.54 19.07
CA ILE A 134 -2.01 -1.94 19.61
C ILE A 134 -3.02 -2.13 18.47
N ALA A 135 -3.12 -1.18 17.54
CA ALA A 135 -4.06 -1.25 16.42
C ALA A 135 -3.78 -2.47 15.52
N PHE A 136 -2.50 -2.77 15.25
CA PHE A 136 -2.09 -3.97 14.52
C PHE A 136 -2.52 -5.25 15.26
N GLY A 137 -2.27 -5.33 16.57
CA GLY A 137 -2.68 -6.47 17.39
C GLY A 137 -4.19 -6.68 17.38
N VAL A 138 -4.97 -5.61 17.54
CA VAL A 138 -6.45 -5.66 17.46
C VAL A 138 -6.92 -6.12 16.08
N GLY A 139 -6.32 -5.61 15.00
CA GLY A 139 -6.63 -6.05 13.65
C GLY A 139 -6.34 -7.53 13.43
N ASN A 140 -5.21 -8.02 13.92
CA ASN A 140 -4.83 -9.44 13.83
C ASN A 140 -5.80 -10.35 14.60
N ILE A 141 -6.18 -9.97 15.82
CA ILE A 141 -7.17 -10.71 16.61
C ILE A 141 -8.52 -10.71 15.89
N ALA A 142 -8.96 -9.55 15.39
CA ALA A 142 -10.22 -9.43 14.63
C ALA A 142 -10.26 -10.37 13.41
N ALA A 143 -9.15 -10.50 12.68
CA ALA A 143 -9.05 -11.44 11.57
C ALA A 143 -9.13 -12.91 12.01
N LYS A 144 -8.41 -13.27 13.07
CA LYS A 144 -8.39 -14.65 13.59
C LYS A 144 -9.73 -15.11 14.18
N THR A 145 -10.56 -14.17 14.62
CA THR A 145 -11.90 -14.42 15.16
C THR A 145 -13.01 -14.29 14.12
N ASP A 146 -12.69 -13.86 12.91
CA ASP A 146 -13.66 -13.73 11.82
C ASP A 146 -14.03 -15.10 11.27
N SER A 147 -15.24 -15.58 11.65
CA SER A 147 -15.76 -16.87 11.18
C SER A 147 -16.23 -16.86 9.72
N SER A 148 -16.33 -15.69 9.09
CA SER A 148 -16.72 -15.57 7.68
C SER A 148 -15.58 -15.90 6.72
N MET A 149 -14.35 -16.02 7.22
CA MET A 149 -13.16 -16.31 6.41
C MET A 149 -12.69 -17.75 6.61
N PRO A 150 -12.43 -18.49 5.52
CA PRO A 150 -11.77 -19.78 5.64
C PRO A 150 -10.38 -19.59 6.24
N LYS A 151 -10.02 -20.44 7.19
CA LYS A 151 -8.66 -20.42 7.74
C LYS A 151 -7.72 -21.05 6.71
N MET A 152 -6.85 -20.23 6.16
CA MET A 152 -5.79 -20.72 5.29
C MET A 152 -4.72 -21.44 6.14
N GLU A 153 -4.47 -22.70 5.84
CA GLU A 153 -3.41 -23.44 6.50
C GLU A 153 -2.03 -22.92 6.06
N THR A 154 -1.10 -22.88 7.04
CA THR A 154 0.30 -22.56 6.72
C THR A 154 0.92 -23.76 6.01
N GLN A 155 1.52 -23.52 4.86
CA GLN A 155 2.20 -24.55 4.07
C GLN A 155 3.65 -24.75 4.57
N GLU A 156 4.19 -25.93 4.38
CA GLU A 156 5.64 -26.14 4.55
C GLU A 156 6.40 -25.28 3.54
N PHE A 157 7.40 -24.57 4.05
CA PHE A 157 8.23 -23.68 3.24
C PHE A 157 9.67 -23.70 3.73
N ASN A 158 10.56 -24.26 2.92
CA ASN A 158 11.97 -24.42 3.25
C ASN A 158 12.80 -23.22 2.77
N GLY A 159 12.36 -22.02 3.17
CA GLY A 159 12.93 -20.76 2.72
C GLY A 159 14.34 -20.49 3.20
N ALA A 160 15.18 -19.94 2.33
CA ALA A 160 16.53 -19.50 2.61
C ALA A 160 16.72 -18.02 2.29
N ALA A 161 17.67 -17.35 2.97
CA ALA A 161 18.09 -16.02 2.57
C ALA A 161 18.81 -16.08 1.22
N SER A 162 18.73 -15.02 0.45
CA SER A 162 19.49 -14.89 -0.80
C SER A 162 20.98 -14.82 -0.53
N GLU A 163 21.80 -15.04 -1.54
CA GLU A 163 23.28 -15.00 -1.45
C GLU A 163 23.81 -13.65 -0.90
N ASN A 164 23.13 -12.55 -1.21
CA ASN A 164 23.43 -11.23 -0.68
C ASN A 164 22.94 -11.01 0.77
N GLY A 165 22.37 -12.04 1.41
CA GLY A 165 21.86 -12.02 2.78
C GLY A 165 20.47 -11.41 2.93
N SER A 166 19.82 -10.92 1.86
CA SER A 166 18.45 -10.38 1.91
C SER A 166 17.43 -11.47 2.10
N LYS A 167 16.36 -11.15 2.81
CA LYS A 167 15.25 -12.05 3.12
C LYS A 167 14.07 -11.72 2.20
N ASN A 168 14.13 -12.22 0.99
CA ASN A 168 13.05 -12.06 0.03
C ASN A 168 11.78 -12.75 0.51
N ILE A 169 10.63 -12.16 0.18
CA ILE A 169 9.29 -12.67 0.50
C ILE A 169 8.61 -13.07 -0.81
N LEU A 170 8.25 -14.34 -0.95
CA LEU A 170 7.43 -14.82 -2.05
C LEU A 170 5.97 -14.43 -1.79
N LEU A 171 5.41 -13.58 -2.64
CA LEU A 171 4.02 -13.16 -2.60
C LEU A 171 3.23 -13.96 -3.65
N LEU A 172 2.21 -14.68 -3.20
CA LEU A 172 1.34 -15.50 -4.04
C LEU A 172 -0.08 -14.99 -3.97
N GLY A 173 -0.70 -14.79 -5.12
CA GLY A 173 -2.12 -14.50 -5.24
C GLY A 173 -2.86 -15.74 -5.74
N SER A 174 -3.81 -16.27 -4.98
CA SER A 174 -4.57 -17.45 -5.34
C SER A 174 -6.05 -17.13 -5.52
N ASP A 175 -6.70 -17.78 -6.51
CA ASP A 175 -8.15 -17.79 -6.69
C ASP A 175 -8.75 -19.01 -5.95
N THR A 176 -8.48 -19.13 -4.67
CA THR A 176 -9.04 -20.22 -3.85
C THR A 176 -10.47 -19.88 -3.45
N ARG A 177 -11.45 -20.26 -4.27
CA ARG A 177 -12.87 -20.29 -3.87
C ARG A 177 -13.23 -21.61 -3.18
N ASP A 178 -12.48 -22.66 -3.47
CA ASP A 178 -12.65 -24.01 -2.93
C ASP A 178 -11.28 -24.56 -2.53
N ASN A 179 -11.18 -25.22 -1.41
CA ASN A 179 -9.97 -25.78 -0.79
C ASN A 179 -9.19 -26.81 -1.67
N ILE A 180 -9.37 -26.80 -2.97
CA ILE A 180 -8.77 -27.76 -3.90
C ILE A 180 -7.88 -27.03 -4.90
N SER A 181 -6.56 -27.21 -4.75
CA SER A 181 -5.50 -26.94 -5.74
C SER A 181 -5.72 -25.76 -6.70
N GLY A 182 -5.89 -24.57 -6.14
CA GLY A 182 -5.95 -23.33 -6.93
C GLY A 182 -4.60 -23.08 -7.62
N ARG A 183 -4.63 -22.58 -8.86
CA ARG A 183 -3.42 -22.05 -9.51
C ARG A 183 -3.11 -20.69 -8.91
N SER A 184 -1.83 -20.41 -8.69
CA SER A 184 -1.42 -19.04 -8.36
C SER A 184 -1.47 -18.17 -9.62
N ASP A 185 -2.37 -17.21 -9.64
CA ASP A 185 -2.49 -16.29 -10.79
C ASP A 185 -1.53 -15.10 -10.71
N SER A 186 -0.94 -14.86 -9.55
CA SER A 186 0.00 -13.78 -9.31
C SER A 186 1.18 -14.30 -8.49
N MET A 187 2.38 -14.14 -9.03
CA MET A 187 3.63 -14.56 -8.38
C MET A 187 4.59 -13.39 -8.39
N MET A 188 5.00 -12.96 -7.20
CA MET A 188 5.90 -11.82 -7.02
C MET A 188 6.91 -12.12 -5.93
N VAL A 189 8.08 -11.48 -6.02
CA VAL A 189 9.10 -11.50 -4.96
C VAL A 189 9.32 -10.09 -4.47
N LEU A 190 9.13 -9.88 -3.17
CA LEU A 190 9.33 -8.60 -2.49
C LEU A 190 10.60 -8.64 -1.63
N GLN A 191 11.52 -7.73 -1.90
CA GLN A 191 12.69 -7.45 -1.07
C GLN A 191 12.48 -6.15 -0.28
N VAL A 192 12.46 -6.24 1.07
CA VAL A 192 12.23 -5.08 1.94
C VAL A 192 13.47 -4.69 2.76
N ASP A 193 14.38 -5.62 3.01
CA ASP A 193 15.56 -5.48 3.85
C ASP A 193 16.85 -5.10 3.08
N GLY A 194 16.70 -4.82 1.78
CA GLY A 194 17.76 -4.28 0.94
C GLY A 194 18.09 -2.81 1.21
N ARG A 195 19.14 -2.32 0.56
CA ARG A 195 19.48 -0.89 0.55
C ARG A 195 18.52 -0.13 -0.36
N GLY A 196 18.03 1.03 0.08
CA GLY A 196 17.16 1.89 -0.74
C GLY A 196 15.68 1.65 -0.55
N LYS A 197 14.93 1.76 -1.64
CA LYS A 197 13.49 1.49 -1.67
C LYS A 197 13.25 -0.02 -1.74
N PRO A 198 12.10 -0.49 -1.23
CA PRO A 198 11.68 -1.86 -1.47
C PRO A 198 11.61 -2.18 -2.96
N LYS A 199 11.96 -3.40 -3.33
CA LYS A 199 11.99 -3.89 -4.71
C LYS A 199 11.00 -5.02 -4.89
N LEU A 200 10.26 -4.99 -6.00
CA LEU A 200 9.25 -5.98 -6.35
C LEU A 200 9.54 -6.56 -7.72
N VAL A 201 9.74 -7.85 -7.80
CA VAL A 201 9.86 -8.62 -9.05
C VAL A 201 8.55 -9.35 -9.28
N SER A 202 7.90 -9.13 -10.42
CA SER A 202 6.66 -9.80 -10.83
C SER A 202 6.95 -10.80 -11.93
N PHE A 203 6.39 -12.00 -11.83
CA PHE A 203 6.56 -13.09 -12.80
C PHE A 203 5.24 -13.32 -13.53
N MET A 204 5.29 -13.37 -14.86
CA MET A 204 4.12 -13.78 -15.64
C MET A 204 3.85 -15.25 -15.44
N ARG A 205 2.61 -15.60 -15.15
CA ARG A 205 2.16 -16.96 -14.80
C ARG A 205 2.36 -17.99 -15.91
N ASP A 206 2.34 -17.53 -17.19
CA ASP A 206 2.41 -18.38 -18.38
C ASP A 206 3.86 -18.57 -18.88
N MET A 207 4.88 -18.10 -18.15
CA MET A 207 6.29 -18.37 -18.44
C MET A 207 6.54 -19.87 -18.42
N TYR A 208 7.12 -20.41 -19.50
CA TYR A 208 7.44 -21.83 -19.67
C TYR A 208 8.84 -22.08 -19.13
N VAL A 209 8.94 -22.79 -18.03
CA VAL A 209 10.16 -22.96 -17.23
C VAL A 209 10.29 -24.39 -16.73
N ASN A 210 11.49 -24.79 -16.33
CA ASN A 210 11.70 -26.08 -15.69
C ASN A 210 11.22 -26.06 -14.24
N ILE A 211 10.28 -26.95 -13.90
CA ILE A 211 9.76 -27.12 -12.53
C ILE A 211 10.44 -28.34 -11.92
N PRO A 212 11.19 -28.20 -10.80
CA PRO A 212 11.89 -29.31 -10.15
C PRO A 212 10.98 -30.50 -9.88
N GLY A 213 11.38 -31.71 -10.37
CA GLY A 213 10.61 -32.93 -10.20
C GLY A 213 9.37 -33.10 -11.11
N VAL A 214 9.03 -32.08 -11.91
CA VAL A 214 7.88 -32.09 -12.83
C VAL A 214 8.33 -32.00 -14.28
N GLY A 215 9.37 -31.21 -14.57
CA GLY A 215 9.85 -30.86 -15.91
C GLY A 215 9.29 -29.54 -16.42
N GLU A 216 9.42 -29.28 -17.73
CA GLU A 216 9.00 -28.02 -18.35
C GLU A 216 7.48 -27.84 -18.33
N ASN A 217 7.03 -26.73 -17.75
CA ASN A 217 5.61 -26.36 -17.69
C ASN A 217 5.47 -24.85 -17.45
N LYS A 218 4.24 -24.33 -17.46
CA LYS A 218 3.94 -22.97 -17.03
C LYS A 218 4.31 -22.78 -15.56
N LEU A 219 4.89 -21.64 -15.22
CA LEU A 219 5.31 -21.30 -13.87
C LEU A 219 4.18 -21.44 -12.83
N ASN A 220 2.94 -21.08 -13.18
CA ASN A 220 1.79 -21.21 -12.28
C ASN A 220 1.43 -22.68 -11.95
N ALA A 221 1.88 -23.64 -12.76
CA ALA A 221 1.68 -25.05 -12.47
C ALA A 221 2.52 -25.51 -11.26
N ALA A 222 3.66 -24.88 -10.99
CA ALA A 222 4.48 -25.19 -9.83
C ALA A 222 3.69 -25.11 -8.51
N TYR A 223 2.81 -24.11 -8.39
CA TYR A 223 1.96 -23.99 -7.21
C TYR A 223 0.96 -25.15 -7.09
N ALA A 224 0.35 -25.57 -8.20
CA ALA A 224 -0.60 -26.69 -8.21
C ALA A 224 0.05 -28.04 -7.88
N TYR A 225 1.32 -28.22 -8.23
CA TYR A 225 2.05 -29.48 -7.99
C TYR A 225 2.68 -29.57 -6.59
N GLY A 226 3.15 -28.45 -6.02
CA GLY A 226 3.90 -28.49 -4.77
C GLY A 226 3.82 -27.22 -3.93
N GLY A 227 2.76 -26.43 -4.09
CA GLY A 227 2.50 -25.26 -3.25
C GLY A 227 3.57 -24.16 -3.35
N ALA A 228 3.67 -23.37 -2.29
CA ALA A 228 4.58 -22.24 -2.23
C ALA A 228 6.06 -22.65 -2.31
N ASP A 229 6.42 -23.79 -1.72
CA ASP A 229 7.82 -24.23 -1.71
C ASP A 229 8.31 -24.65 -3.09
N LEU A 230 7.48 -25.33 -3.89
CA LEU A 230 7.85 -25.70 -5.26
C LEU A 230 7.96 -24.47 -6.18
N VAL A 231 7.11 -23.44 -5.97
CA VAL A 231 7.29 -22.16 -6.66
C VAL A 231 8.64 -21.54 -6.30
N ARG A 232 9.01 -21.51 -5.01
CA ARG A 232 10.32 -21.01 -4.56
C ARG A 232 11.47 -21.74 -5.24
N GLN A 233 11.43 -23.09 -5.25
CA GLN A 233 12.45 -23.93 -5.89
C GLN A 233 12.55 -23.63 -7.39
N THR A 234 11.40 -23.48 -8.06
CA THR A 234 11.33 -23.13 -9.49
C THR A 234 11.96 -21.76 -9.77
N LEU A 235 11.66 -20.75 -8.94
CA LEU A 235 12.27 -19.42 -9.06
C LEU A 235 13.78 -19.44 -8.81
N LYS A 236 14.24 -20.25 -7.86
CA LYS A 236 15.67 -20.43 -7.57
C LYS A 236 16.39 -21.09 -8.74
N GLU A 237 15.85 -22.17 -9.30
CA GLU A 237 16.47 -22.92 -10.38
C GLU A 237 16.57 -22.10 -11.67
N ASN A 238 15.49 -21.41 -12.05
CA ASN A 238 15.43 -20.72 -13.34
C ASN A 238 15.98 -19.28 -13.29
N PHE A 239 15.90 -18.59 -12.14
CA PHE A 239 16.21 -17.15 -12.04
C PHE A 239 17.21 -16.82 -10.92
N GLY A 240 17.69 -17.81 -10.16
CA GLY A 240 18.66 -17.60 -9.08
C GLY A 240 18.10 -16.86 -7.86
N ILE A 241 16.76 -16.78 -7.71
CA ILE A 241 16.14 -16.07 -6.59
C ILE A 241 15.74 -17.08 -5.52
N ASP A 242 16.26 -16.91 -4.32
CA ASP A 242 15.73 -17.63 -3.15
C ASP A 242 14.86 -16.72 -2.29
N CYS A 243 13.85 -17.28 -1.64
CA CYS A 243 12.93 -16.58 -0.77
C CYS A 243 12.98 -17.17 0.63
N ARG A 244 13.12 -16.29 1.64
CA ARG A 244 13.16 -16.73 3.05
C ARG A 244 11.78 -16.99 3.60
N TYR A 245 10.78 -16.24 3.15
CA TYR A 245 9.41 -16.33 3.61
C TYR A 245 8.45 -16.32 2.43
N TYR A 246 7.22 -16.80 2.68
CA TYR A 246 6.12 -16.60 1.76
C TYR A 246 4.95 -15.87 2.43
N ALA A 247 4.10 -15.25 1.63
CA ALA A 247 2.80 -14.75 2.02
C ALA A 247 1.81 -15.00 0.88
N MET A 248 0.73 -15.71 1.18
CA MET A 248 -0.32 -15.99 0.22
C MET A 248 -1.56 -15.17 0.56
N VAL A 249 -2.07 -14.47 -0.44
CA VAL A 249 -3.28 -13.62 -0.38
C VAL A 249 -4.31 -14.23 -1.30
N ASP A 250 -5.50 -14.48 -0.78
CA ASP A 250 -6.65 -14.80 -1.61
C ASP A 250 -7.50 -13.54 -1.90
N PHE A 251 -8.49 -13.68 -2.75
CA PHE A 251 -9.38 -12.59 -3.12
C PHE A 251 -10.19 -12.06 -1.95
N GLN A 252 -10.60 -12.93 -1.03
CA GLN A 252 -11.36 -12.52 0.15
C GLN A 252 -10.50 -11.68 1.10
N THR A 253 -9.24 -12.06 1.29
CA THR A 253 -8.26 -11.26 2.06
C THR A 253 -8.05 -9.88 1.43
N PHE A 254 -7.99 -9.80 0.10
CA PHE A 254 -7.91 -8.52 -0.62
C PHE A 254 -9.15 -7.66 -0.32
N GLU A 255 -10.36 -8.21 -0.48
CA GLU A 255 -11.62 -7.51 -0.22
C GLU A 255 -11.67 -6.96 1.21
N LYS A 256 -11.42 -7.82 2.19
CA LYS A 256 -11.42 -7.45 3.63
C LYS A 256 -10.33 -6.44 3.97
N GLY A 257 -9.17 -6.50 3.31
CA GLY A 257 -8.09 -5.56 3.49
C GLY A 257 -8.45 -4.17 2.96
N VAL A 258 -9.05 -4.10 1.77
CA VAL A 258 -9.57 -2.85 1.19
C VAL A 258 -10.64 -2.24 2.08
N ASP A 259 -11.62 -3.01 2.54
CA ASP A 259 -12.70 -2.54 3.40
C ASP A 259 -12.20 -2.03 4.76
N ALA A 260 -11.15 -2.67 5.30
CA ALA A 260 -10.54 -2.21 6.55
C ALA A 260 -9.81 -0.87 6.39
N LEU A 261 -9.15 -0.64 5.26
CA LEU A 261 -8.46 0.61 4.93
C LEU A 261 -9.44 1.72 4.53
N PHE A 262 -10.43 1.38 3.72
CA PHE A 262 -11.37 2.28 3.08
C PHE A 262 -12.83 1.89 3.36
N PRO A 263 -13.34 2.06 4.58
CA PRO A 263 -14.71 1.67 4.93
C PRO A 263 -15.79 2.37 4.08
N SER A 264 -15.46 3.50 3.46
CA SER A 264 -16.34 4.22 2.52
C SER A 264 -16.03 3.90 1.05
N GLY A 265 -15.23 2.86 0.80
CA GLY A 265 -14.77 2.47 -0.52
C GLY A 265 -13.62 3.32 -1.07
N VAL A 266 -12.92 2.76 -2.05
CA VAL A 266 -11.84 3.40 -2.82
C VAL A 266 -12.45 4.25 -3.92
N GLN A 267 -12.06 5.53 -4.00
CA GLN A 267 -12.46 6.40 -5.10
C GLN A 267 -11.69 6.01 -6.36
N ILE A 268 -12.40 5.63 -7.41
CA ILE A 268 -11.83 5.22 -8.70
C ILE A 268 -12.74 5.68 -9.83
N ASP A 269 -12.16 5.99 -10.99
CA ASP A 269 -12.88 6.33 -12.21
C ASP A 269 -12.95 5.10 -13.10
N ALA A 270 -14.13 4.45 -13.15
CA ALA A 270 -14.32 3.26 -13.96
C ALA A 270 -14.28 3.59 -15.45
N GLU A 271 -13.43 2.90 -16.19
CA GLU A 271 -13.14 3.17 -17.60
C GLU A 271 -14.34 2.95 -18.52
N LYS A 272 -15.20 1.98 -18.20
CA LYS A 272 -16.36 1.55 -18.98
C LYS A 272 -17.42 0.88 -18.14
N ASP A 273 -18.62 0.69 -18.73
CA ASP A 273 -19.67 -0.14 -18.14
C ASP A 273 -19.26 -1.62 -18.19
N MET A 274 -19.49 -2.34 -17.09
CA MET A 274 -19.17 -3.75 -16.94
C MET A 274 -20.34 -4.46 -16.28
N SER A 275 -20.81 -5.56 -16.88
CA SER A 275 -21.92 -6.36 -16.35
C SER A 275 -21.73 -7.86 -16.57
N ALA A 276 -20.85 -8.26 -17.48
CA ALA A 276 -20.65 -9.67 -17.80
C ALA A 276 -19.74 -10.37 -16.77
N TYR A 277 -20.23 -11.46 -16.18
CA TYR A 277 -19.47 -12.30 -15.22
C TYR A 277 -18.96 -11.54 -13.98
N ILE A 278 -19.68 -10.52 -13.54
CA ILE A 278 -19.49 -9.84 -12.26
C ILE A 278 -20.82 -9.81 -11.51
N ASP A 279 -20.75 -9.88 -10.18
CA ASP A 279 -21.95 -10.04 -9.34
C ASP A 279 -22.79 -8.75 -9.32
N GLU A 280 -22.13 -7.58 -9.40
CA GLU A 280 -22.77 -6.28 -9.42
C GLU A 280 -22.31 -5.47 -10.63
N PRO A 281 -23.23 -4.90 -11.43
CA PRO A 281 -22.87 -4.06 -12.57
C PRO A 281 -22.06 -2.83 -12.11
N ILE A 282 -20.97 -2.55 -12.82
CA ILE A 282 -20.13 -1.37 -12.61
C ILE A 282 -20.42 -0.39 -13.76
N THR A 283 -20.84 0.82 -13.43
CA THR A 283 -21.08 1.88 -14.42
C THR A 283 -19.80 2.67 -14.67
N LYS A 284 -19.63 3.18 -15.89
CA LYS A 284 -18.51 4.07 -16.23
C LYS A 284 -18.55 5.35 -15.41
N GLY A 285 -17.38 5.84 -15.00
CA GLY A 285 -17.22 7.14 -14.34
C GLY A 285 -16.74 7.04 -12.90
N PRO A 286 -16.57 8.21 -12.25
CA PRO A 286 -16.04 8.30 -10.88
C PRO A 286 -17.04 7.76 -9.86
N GLN A 287 -16.59 6.78 -9.08
CA GLN A 287 -17.39 6.13 -8.05
C GLN A 287 -16.53 5.61 -6.91
N ARG A 288 -17.18 5.17 -5.82
CA ARG A 288 -16.53 4.49 -4.71
C ARG A 288 -16.81 3.00 -4.78
N MET A 289 -15.75 2.21 -4.79
CA MET A 289 -15.83 0.75 -4.81
C MET A 289 -15.35 0.18 -3.47
N ASN A 290 -16.17 -0.66 -2.84
CA ASN A 290 -15.75 -1.51 -1.72
C ASN A 290 -14.75 -2.58 -2.21
N GLY A 291 -14.23 -3.41 -1.30
CA GLY A 291 -13.24 -4.44 -1.65
C GLY A 291 -13.75 -5.40 -2.72
N HIS A 292 -15.00 -5.85 -2.61
CA HIS A 292 -15.63 -6.78 -3.55
C HIS A 292 -15.79 -6.18 -4.96
N THR A 293 -16.41 -4.99 -5.06
CA THR A 293 -16.60 -4.30 -6.35
C THR A 293 -15.24 -3.95 -6.99
N LEU A 294 -14.26 -3.53 -6.18
CA LEU A 294 -12.91 -3.22 -6.64
C LEU A 294 -12.18 -4.45 -7.20
N LEU A 295 -12.37 -5.60 -6.56
CA LEU A 295 -11.85 -6.89 -7.03
C LEU A 295 -12.49 -7.29 -8.35
N ASN A 296 -13.81 -7.20 -8.47
CA ASN A 296 -14.53 -7.48 -9.71
C ASN A 296 -14.06 -6.58 -10.86
N TYR A 297 -13.86 -5.28 -10.59
CA TYR A 297 -13.27 -4.34 -11.54
C TYR A 297 -11.88 -4.76 -12.00
N ALA A 298 -11.01 -5.13 -11.06
CA ALA A 298 -9.64 -5.55 -11.35
C ALA A 298 -9.54 -6.88 -12.12
N ARG A 299 -10.55 -7.74 -12.00
CA ARG A 299 -10.59 -9.08 -12.64
C ARG A 299 -11.30 -9.12 -13.98
N PHE A 300 -12.04 -8.08 -14.32
CA PHE A 300 -12.86 -8.03 -15.54
C PHE A 300 -12.02 -8.27 -16.80
N ARG A 301 -12.50 -9.16 -17.69
CA ARG A 301 -11.82 -9.57 -18.94
C ARG A 301 -12.78 -9.65 -20.14
N MET A 302 -14.07 -9.35 -19.93
CA MET A 302 -15.11 -9.56 -20.94
C MET A 302 -15.26 -8.34 -21.85
N ASP A 303 -14.12 -7.77 -22.25
CA ASP A 303 -14.05 -6.68 -23.21
C ASP A 303 -13.11 -7.02 -24.38
N GLU A 304 -13.04 -6.13 -25.36
CA GLU A 304 -12.22 -6.29 -26.56
C GLU A 304 -10.72 -6.37 -26.25
N GLU A 305 -10.28 -5.81 -25.10
CA GLU A 305 -8.88 -5.75 -24.68
C GLU A 305 -8.46 -7.02 -23.89
N GLY A 306 -9.42 -7.77 -23.36
CA GLY A 306 -9.17 -9.03 -22.66
C GLY A 306 -8.18 -8.90 -21.51
N ASP A 307 -7.05 -9.59 -21.62
CA ASP A 307 -6.04 -9.62 -20.55
C ASP A 307 -5.27 -8.31 -20.39
N PHE A 308 -5.04 -7.57 -21.46
CA PHE A 308 -4.39 -6.26 -21.38
C PHE A 308 -5.25 -5.23 -20.65
N GLY A 309 -6.55 -5.21 -20.90
CA GLY A 309 -7.50 -4.39 -20.14
C GLY A 309 -7.51 -4.73 -18.67
N ARG A 310 -7.41 -6.02 -18.32
CA ARG A 310 -7.27 -6.47 -16.92
C ARG A 310 -6.00 -5.88 -16.26
N VAL A 311 -4.84 -6.01 -16.90
CA VAL A 311 -3.58 -5.49 -16.35
C VAL A 311 -3.65 -3.98 -16.13
N ARG A 312 -4.19 -3.24 -17.09
CA ARG A 312 -4.38 -1.79 -16.97
C ARG A 312 -5.29 -1.44 -15.79
N ARG A 313 -6.43 -2.12 -15.62
CA ARG A 313 -7.35 -1.93 -14.50
C ARG A 313 -6.69 -2.27 -13.15
N GLN A 314 -5.91 -3.33 -13.09
CA GLN A 314 -5.12 -3.65 -11.89
C GLN A 314 -4.15 -2.52 -11.54
N GLN A 315 -3.46 -1.94 -12.53
CA GLN A 315 -2.57 -0.79 -12.30
C GLN A 315 -3.35 0.43 -11.81
N GLN A 316 -4.53 0.70 -12.38
CA GLN A 316 -5.41 1.79 -11.97
C GLN A 316 -5.89 1.61 -10.52
N VAL A 317 -6.32 0.40 -10.15
CA VAL A 317 -6.69 0.05 -8.77
C VAL A 317 -5.52 0.32 -7.83
N MET A 318 -4.33 -0.16 -8.16
CA MET A 318 -3.13 0.09 -7.36
C MET A 318 -2.82 1.58 -7.20
N GLN A 319 -2.91 2.36 -8.29
CA GLN A 319 -2.70 3.80 -8.24
C GLN A 319 -3.74 4.50 -7.36
N SER A 320 -5.01 4.10 -7.48
CA SER A 320 -6.12 4.66 -6.69
C SER A 320 -5.95 4.36 -5.20
N VAL A 321 -5.64 3.12 -4.83
CA VAL A 321 -5.38 2.71 -3.45
C VAL A 321 -4.18 3.46 -2.87
N PHE A 322 -3.02 3.42 -3.54
CA PHE A 322 -1.81 4.11 -3.04
C PHE A 322 -1.96 5.63 -3.01
N GLY A 323 -2.68 6.21 -3.98
CA GLY A 323 -2.96 7.65 -3.99
C GLY A 323 -3.73 8.11 -2.76
N GLN A 324 -4.70 7.30 -2.32
CA GLN A 324 -5.57 7.60 -1.18
C GLN A 324 -4.95 7.24 0.17
N LEU A 325 -3.90 6.41 0.22
CA LEU A 325 -3.11 6.17 1.45
C LEU A 325 -2.45 7.43 2.00
N LYS A 326 -2.27 8.48 1.20
CA LYS A 326 -1.75 9.78 1.64
C LYS A 326 -2.72 10.54 2.56
N ASN A 327 -3.99 10.14 2.61
CA ASN A 327 -4.97 10.73 3.51
C ASN A 327 -4.64 10.36 4.97
N PRO A 328 -4.48 11.35 5.88
CA PRO A 328 -4.13 11.09 7.28
C PRO A 328 -5.10 10.14 8.00
N LEU A 329 -6.40 10.18 7.68
CA LEU A 329 -7.40 9.29 8.27
C LEU A 329 -7.21 7.83 7.83
N VAL A 330 -6.84 7.63 6.55
CA VAL A 330 -6.51 6.29 6.02
C VAL A 330 -5.22 5.79 6.64
N LEU A 331 -4.21 6.68 6.75
CA LEU A 331 -2.93 6.35 7.37
C LEU A 331 -3.08 5.92 8.84
N LEU A 332 -3.97 6.56 9.60
CA LEU A 332 -4.29 6.13 10.98
C LEU A 332 -4.94 4.75 11.04
N ARG A 333 -5.72 4.35 10.05
CA ARG A 333 -6.30 3.00 9.95
C ARG A 333 -5.30 1.95 9.45
N GLY A 334 -4.22 2.39 8.83
CA GLY A 334 -3.18 1.52 8.25
C GLY A 334 -2.72 0.40 9.17
N PRO A 335 -2.32 0.67 10.43
CA PRO A 335 -1.87 -0.37 11.34
C PRO A 335 -2.93 -1.42 11.65
N TYR A 336 -4.19 -1.02 11.85
CA TYR A 336 -5.32 -1.95 12.05
C TYR A 336 -5.56 -2.82 10.82
N ALA A 337 -5.65 -2.22 9.64
CA ALA A 337 -5.86 -2.94 8.39
C ALA A 337 -4.69 -3.88 8.07
N ALA A 338 -3.45 -3.44 8.30
CA ALA A 338 -2.27 -4.29 8.16
C ALA A 338 -2.34 -5.51 9.11
N GLY A 339 -2.76 -5.30 10.37
CA GLY A 339 -2.98 -6.39 11.31
C GLY A 339 -4.07 -7.36 10.86
N LYS A 340 -5.15 -6.84 10.28
CA LYS A 340 -6.27 -7.63 9.77
C LYS A 340 -5.85 -8.46 8.55
N ILE A 341 -5.20 -7.85 7.57
CA ILE A 341 -4.63 -8.55 6.42
C ILE A 341 -3.66 -9.63 6.90
N TRP A 342 -2.76 -9.27 7.82
CA TRP A 342 -1.80 -10.20 8.39
C TRP A 342 -2.46 -11.44 9.03
N GLY A 343 -3.59 -11.24 9.71
CA GLY A 343 -4.33 -12.33 10.34
C GLY A 343 -5.03 -13.28 9.38
N TYR A 344 -5.30 -12.83 8.14
CA TYR A 344 -5.89 -13.65 7.08
C TYR A 344 -4.86 -14.33 6.19
N LEU A 345 -3.60 -13.86 6.17
CA LEU A 345 -2.56 -14.43 5.32
C LEU A 345 -2.20 -15.85 5.73
N SER A 346 -2.00 -16.73 4.73
CA SER A 346 -1.18 -17.93 4.92
C SER A 346 0.28 -17.53 4.76
N THR A 347 1.07 -17.65 5.83
CA THR A 347 2.47 -17.23 5.82
C THR A 347 3.28 -17.97 6.90
N ASP A 348 4.55 -18.25 6.61
CA ASP A 348 5.54 -18.73 7.57
C ASP A 348 6.35 -17.59 8.21
N MET A 349 6.08 -16.35 7.81
CA MET A 349 6.83 -15.18 8.25
C MET A 349 6.53 -14.86 9.72
N PRO A 350 7.55 -14.79 10.60
CA PRO A 350 7.31 -14.49 11.99
C PRO A 350 6.99 -13.01 12.22
N ASN A 351 6.13 -12.72 13.19
CA ASN A 351 5.76 -11.35 13.57
C ASN A 351 7.00 -10.50 13.90
N THR A 352 8.06 -11.11 14.43
CA THR A 352 9.33 -10.43 14.76
C THR A 352 10.02 -9.88 13.51
N PHE A 353 9.94 -10.57 12.37
CA PHE A 353 10.47 -10.07 11.11
C PHE A 353 9.70 -8.83 10.64
N VAL A 354 8.37 -8.86 10.69
CA VAL A 354 7.52 -7.73 10.31
C VAL A 354 7.78 -6.53 11.20
N LEU A 355 7.79 -6.73 12.53
CA LEU A 355 8.06 -5.66 13.49
C LEU A 355 9.47 -5.08 13.31
N GLY A 356 10.49 -5.93 13.08
CA GLY A 356 11.87 -5.50 12.83
C GLY A 356 12.04 -4.73 11.51
N ASN A 357 11.14 -4.94 10.54
CA ASN A 357 11.17 -4.30 9.22
C ASN A 357 10.06 -3.25 9.01
N LEU A 358 9.33 -2.84 10.04
CA LEU A 358 8.25 -1.84 9.95
C LEU A 358 8.70 -0.57 9.21
N PHE A 359 9.90 -0.08 9.48
CA PHE A 359 10.46 1.09 8.82
C PHE A 359 10.71 0.85 7.32
N ASN A 360 11.15 -0.34 6.95
CA ASN A 360 11.38 -0.73 5.56
C ASN A 360 10.06 -0.89 4.81
N PHE A 361 9.05 -1.48 5.45
CA PHE A 361 7.68 -1.52 4.88
C PHE A 361 7.08 -0.12 4.74
N ALA A 362 7.32 0.78 5.70
CA ALA A 362 6.88 2.17 5.61
C ALA A 362 7.53 2.93 4.44
N LYS A 363 8.77 2.61 4.06
CA LYS A 363 9.41 3.17 2.85
C LYS A 363 8.63 2.85 1.58
N ALA A 364 7.90 1.73 1.53
CA ALA A 364 7.07 1.36 0.38
C ALA A 364 5.96 2.38 0.09
N VAL A 365 5.49 3.13 1.10
CA VAL A 365 4.55 4.26 0.92
C VAL A 365 5.18 5.36 0.06
N GLY A 366 6.51 5.51 0.11
CA GLY A 366 7.30 6.42 -0.74
C GLY A 366 7.55 5.91 -2.16
N GLY A 367 7.07 4.70 -2.48
CA GLY A 367 7.22 4.02 -3.76
C GLY A 367 8.04 2.73 -3.67
N ILE A 368 7.75 1.81 -4.58
CA ILE A 368 8.41 0.52 -4.74
C ILE A 368 9.03 0.49 -6.13
N GLU A 369 10.30 0.08 -6.22
CA GLU A 369 10.94 -0.21 -7.49
C GLU A 369 10.40 -1.53 -8.03
N ARG A 370 10.20 -1.63 -9.36
CA ARG A 370 9.51 -2.77 -9.96
C ARG A 370 10.28 -3.32 -11.15
N LEU A 371 10.30 -4.64 -11.25
CA LEU A 371 10.75 -5.38 -12.42
C LEU A 371 9.66 -6.38 -12.78
N THR A 372 9.32 -6.51 -14.06
CA THR A 372 8.40 -7.54 -14.56
C THR A 372 9.17 -8.49 -15.45
N LEU A 373 8.97 -9.78 -15.24
CA LEU A 373 9.52 -10.83 -16.08
C LEU A 373 8.41 -11.53 -16.87
N PRO A 374 8.71 -11.94 -18.10
CA PRO A 374 10.01 -11.81 -18.81
C PRO A 374 10.28 -10.37 -19.25
N VAL A 375 11.57 -9.99 -19.30
CA VAL A 375 11.97 -8.66 -19.82
C VAL A 375 11.78 -8.61 -21.34
N ASP A 376 11.66 -7.41 -21.87
CA ASP A 376 11.46 -7.20 -23.32
C ASP A 376 12.57 -7.84 -24.14
N GLY A 377 12.17 -8.56 -25.21
CA GLY A 377 13.09 -9.23 -26.12
C GLY A 377 13.62 -10.59 -25.61
N SER A 378 13.25 -11.03 -24.39
CA SER A 378 13.69 -12.31 -23.81
C SER A 378 12.64 -13.42 -23.90
N TRP A 379 11.58 -13.24 -24.66
CA TRP A 379 10.48 -14.18 -24.71
C TRP A 379 9.78 -14.24 -26.06
N SER A 380 9.09 -15.34 -26.32
CA SER A 380 8.22 -15.54 -27.49
C SER A 380 7.03 -16.41 -27.14
N TYR A 381 5.95 -16.34 -27.93
CA TYR A 381 4.82 -17.26 -27.76
C TYR A 381 5.17 -18.64 -28.31
N ILE A 382 4.79 -19.66 -27.56
CA ILE A 382 4.87 -21.09 -27.98
C ILE A 382 3.56 -21.79 -27.68
N ASP A 383 3.23 -22.80 -28.46
CA ASP A 383 2.18 -23.76 -28.15
C ASP A 383 2.83 -25.12 -27.81
N THR A 384 2.54 -25.61 -26.60
CA THR A 384 3.11 -26.84 -26.06
C THR A 384 2.03 -27.88 -25.89
N ALA A 385 2.38 -29.17 -26.05
CA ALA A 385 1.42 -30.24 -25.92
C ALA A 385 0.87 -30.43 -24.50
N ASN A 386 1.70 -30.09 -23.47
CA ASN A 386 1.36 -30.27 -22.05
C ASN A 386 0.74 -29.06 -21.40
N ALA A 387 1.08 -27.83 -21.86
CA ALA A 387 0.67 -26.60 -21.23
C ALA A 387 -0.17 -25.67 -22.13
N GLY A 388 -0.35 -26.01 -23.41
CA GLY A 388 -1.00 -25.16 -24.40
C GLY A 388 -0.19 -23.90 -24.70
N SER A 389 -0.84 -22.78 -24.98
CA SER A 389 -0.17 -21.52 -25.27
C SER A 389 0.59 -21.00 -24.04
N ALA A 390 1.89 -20.76 -24.19
CA ALA A 390 2.82 -20.37 -23.13
C ALA A 390 3.84 -19.34 -23.64
N LEU A 391 4.66 -18.81 -22.74
CA LEU A 391 5.75 -17.88 -23.04
C LEU A 391 7.09 -18.64 -22.90
N ALA A 392 7.73 -18.98 -24.01
CA ALA A 392 9.12 -19.41 -23.99
C ALA A 392 9.98 -18.24 -23.55
N VAL A 393 10.85 -18.45 -22.57
CA VAL A 393 11.65 -17.38 -21.97
C VAL A 393 13.13 -17.72 -22.00
N ASP A 394 13.97 -16.74 -22.28
CA ASP A 394 15.40 -16.84 -22.05
C ASP A 394 15.67 -16.71 -20.55
N THR A 395 15.84 -17.87 -19.88
CA THR A 395 16.02 -17.91 -18.41
C THR A 395 17.33 -17.23 -17.99
N ALA A 396 18.41 -17.30 -18.80
CA ALA A 396 19.70 -16.70 -18.47
C ALA A 396 19.61 -15.17 -18.50
N GLN A 397 19.00 -14.60 -19.55
CA GLN A 397 18.78 -13.14 -19.65
C GLN A 397 17.89 -12.63 -18.53
N ASN A 398 16.82 -13.36 -18.20
CA ASN A 398 15.91 -12.98 -17.12
C ASN A 398 16.55 -13.12 -15.74
N ALA A 399 17.38 -14.16 -15.51
CA ALA A 399 18.13 -14.32 -14.26
C ALA A 399 19.12 -13.17 -14.06
N GLN A 400 19.83 -12.76 -15.11
CA GLN A 400 20.73 -11.60 -15.06
C GLN A 400 19.98 -10.31 -14.73
N ALA A 401 18.83 -10.05 -15.36
CA ALA A 401 17.99 -8.89 -15.07
C ALA A 401 17.56 -8.84 -13.60
N VAL A 402 17.21 -9.99 -13.02
CA VAL A 402 16.87 -10.09 -11.60
C VAL A 402 18.05 -9.80 -10.69
N GLN A 403 19.21 -10.39 -10.97
CA GLN A 403 20.43 -10.16 -10.20
C GLN A 403 20.83 -8.67 -10.23
N ASP A 404 20.79 -8.04 -11.40
CA ASP A 404 21.08 -6.61 -11.56
C ASP A 404 20.08 -5.74 -10.78
N PHE A 405 18.83 -6.15 -10.74
CA PHE A 405 17.79 -5.43 -10.05
C PHE A 405 17.85 -5.61 -8.52
N LEU A 406 17.92 -6.84 -8.02
CA LEU A 406 17.92 -7.14 -6.59
C LEU A 406 19.29 -6.96 -5.93
N GLY A 407 20.37 -7.20 -6.66
CA GLY A 407 21.75 -7.17 -6.14
C GLY A 407 22.28 -5.77 -5.83
N LYS A 408 21.62 -4.72 -6.32
CA LYS A 408 22.03 -3.32 -6.09
C LYS A 408 21.55 -2.82 -4.71
#